data_d7d7ec3191c545a8de69cc7471cc8820
#
_entry.id   d7d7ec3191c545a8de69cc7471cc8820
#
_cell.length_a   1.000
_cell.length_b   1.000
_cell.length_c   1.000
_cell.angle_alpha   90.00
_cell.angle_beta   90.00
_cell.angle_gamma   90.00
#
_symmetry.space_group_name_H-M   'P 1'
#
loop_
_entity.id
_entity.type
_entity.pdbx_description
1 polymer ?
#
loop_
_entity_poly.entity_id
_entity_poly.type
_entity_poly.pdbx_seq_one_letter_code
_entity_poly.pdbx_strand_id
1 'polypeptide(L)'
;MSNTTDIKKPYPIIGLEVHVQLKTKTKAFCRCENKYGGNPNSRICPVCMGMPGMLPVFNRQVLHDSILAGHALNCKIARVTKFDRKNYMYPDLPKGYQISQYDKPICYEGYLTIENDDGTTKNIRITRAHMEEDAGKLIHLEDGTNNSYVDYNRCGAPLLETVSEPDITSPDEAVKYLKTLKEIFQYIGISDCNMEEGSLRCDANISMMIPQADGTEVNTPIAEIKNMNSFSNVKKALEYEMIRQVEEYEKTGEVNNGTNKTTRGYDDSKGVTVFQRSKEGESDYRYFPEPDLPHLEVSDEVIEQQRERLPELPAPKRKRFVAQYGITEYDALTLSASLALANYFEDVCKATKYYKKASNVVLTDICAILNAENITIEEFSIPAAHIADLVNQMGDGKISSWIGKDVFAKMMATGKTATAIVTEENLAQMDNDDEMENICRGVIDANPKSVEDYHKGKDNALKFLMGQVMKQTKGKANPVKATELLKGMLG
;
A
#
# COMPACT_ATOMS: atom_id res chain seq x y z
N MET A 1 7.46 14.01 53.20
CA MET A 1 7.33 14.38 51.79
C MET A 1 7.74 13.15 50.98
N SER A 2 6.73 12.36 50.57
CA SER A 2 6.98 11.13 49.81
C SER A 2 7.26 11.51 48.36
N ASN A 3 8.50 11.29 47.93
CA ASN A 3 8.83 11.23 46.51
C ASN A 3 8.09 10.03 45.91
N THR A 4 6.88 10.25 45.38
CA THR A 4 6.30 9.34 44.41
C THR A 4 7.12 9.50 43.14
N THR A 5 8.19 8.71 42.99
CA THR A 5 8.80 8.45 41.69
C THR A 5 7.68 7.94 40.77
N ASP A 6 7.36 8.69 39.72
CA ASP A 6 6.47 8.24 38.64
C ASP A 6 7.10 6.96 38.06
N ILE A 7 6.64 5.81 38.53
CA ILE A 7 7.05 4.52 37.96
C ILE A 7 6.50 4.50 36.54
N LYS A 8 7.39 4.49 35.56
CA LYS A 8 7.01 4.32 34.16
C LYS A 8 6.11 3.08 34.00
N LYS A 9 5.12 3.17 33.15
CA LYS A 9 4.28 2.01 32.83
C LYS A 9 5.05 0.98 32.00
N PRO A 10 4.72 -0.33 32.13
CA PRO A 10 5.26 -1.34 31.23
C PRO A 10 4.99 -0.96 29.77
N TYR A 11 5.98 -1.23 28.90
CA TYR A 11 5.85 -0.95 27.46
C TYR A 11 6.38 -2.12 26.63
N PRO A 12 5.81 -2.36 25.43
CA PRO A 12 6.23 -3.46 24.58
C PRO A 12 7.51 -3.13 23.82
N ILE A 13 8.27 -4.18 23.52
CA ILE A 13 9.37 -4.22 22.57
C ILE A 13 9.00 -5.23 21.50
N ILE A 14 8.83 -4.75 20.25
CA ILE A 14 8.29 -5.56 19.15
C ILE A 14 9.27 -5.54 17.98
N GLY A 15 9.59 -6.74 17.46
CA GLY A 15 10.25 -6.96 16.18
C GLY A 15 9.34 -7.74 15.25
N LEU A 16 9.40 -7.45 13.96
CA LEU A 16 8.58 -8.09 12.94
C LEU A 16 9.44 -8.83 11.93
N GLU A 17 9.02 -10.04 11.57
CA GLU A 17 9.52 -10.83 10.45
C GLU A 17 8.44 -10.86 9.37
N VAL A 18 8.71 -10.22 8.24
CA VAL A 18 7.70 -10.05 7.17
C VAL A 18 8.17 -10.74 5.92
N HIS A 19 7.40 -11.74 5.49
CA HIS A 19 7.64 -12.49 4.25
C HIS A 19 6.75 -11.96 3.14
N VAL A 20 7.35 -11.59 2.03
CA VAL A 20 6.64 -11.07 0.86
C VAL A 20 6.97 -11.92 -0.35
N GLN A 21 5.95 -12.47 -1.00
CA GLN A 21 6.11 -13.20 -2.25
C GLN A 21 6.37 -12.22 -3.39
N LEU A 22 7.48 -12.40 -4.09
CA LEU A 22 7.85 -11.57 -5.24
C LEU A 22 7.05 -11.95 -6.48
N LYS A 23 6.59 -10.94 -7.23
CA LYS A 23 5.75 -11.08 -8.43
C LYS A 23 6.59 -11.37 -9.68
N THR A 24 7.43 -12.38 -9.64
CA THR A 24 8.19 -12.84 -10.80
C THR A 24 7.36 -13.77 -11.69
N LYS A 25 7.69 -13.89 -12.97
CA LYS A 25 6.97 -14.79 -13.88
C LYS A 25 7.18 -16.27 -13.55
N THR A 26 8.36 -16.61 -13.03
CA THR A 26 8.73 -17.97 -12.68
C THR A 26 9.22 -18.07 -11.25
N LYS A 27 9.22 -19.26 -10.69
CA LYS A 27 9.71 -19.53 -9.34
C LYS A 27 11.19 -19.17 -9.15
N ALA A 28 11.65 -19.20 -7.90
CA ALA A 28 13.00 -18.76 -7.52
C ALA A 28 14.12 -19.58 -8.20
N PHE A 29 13.94 -20.89 -8.33
CA PHE A 29 14.99 -21.82 -8.77
C PHE A 29 14.58 -22.75 -9.91
N CYS A 30 13.41 -22.53 -10.54
CA CYS A 30 12.94 -23.31 -11.68
C CYS A 30 12.06 -22.48 -12.63
N ARG A 31 11.66 -23.09 -13.76
CA ARG A 31 10.82 -22.43 -14.78
C ARG A 31 9.31 -22.54 -14.53
N CYS A 32 8.86 -23.18 -13.46
CA CYS A 32 7.45 -23.24 -13.17
C CYS A 32 6.86 -21.83 -13.01
N GLU A 33 5.62 -21.64 -13.46
CA GLU A 33 4.91 -20.38 -13.33
C GLU A 33 4.73 -20.04 -11.84
N ASN A 34 5.03 -18.80 -11.48
CA ASN A 34 4.81 -18.26 -10.16
C ASN A 34 3.47 -17.50 -10.14
N LYS A 35 2.39 -18.23 -9.84
CA LYS A 35 1.03 -17.69 -9.86
C LYS A 35 0.18 -18.33 -8.78
N TYR A 36 -0.65 -17.54 -8.11
CA TYR A 36 -1.60 -18.00 -7.12
C TYR A 36 -2.74 -18.82 -7.74
N GLY A 37 -3.30 -19.76 -6.97
CA GLY A 37 -4.48 -20.56 -7.35
C GLY A 37 -4.16 -21.64 -8.38
N GLY A 38 -5.20 -22.14 -9.06
CA GLY A 38 -5.13 -23.26 -10.02
C GLY A 38 -5.35 -24.61 -9.36
N ASN A 39 -5.35 -25.66 -10.19
CA ASN A 39 -5.50 -27.03 -9.67
C ASN A 39 -4.30 -27.42 -8.80
N PRO A 40 -4.50 -28.09 -7.66
CA PRO A 40 -3.41 -28.55 -6.81
C PRO A 40 -2.35 -29.33 -7.58
N ASN A 41 -1.09 -29.06 -7.29
CA ASN A 41 0.08 -29.73 -7.87
C ASN A 41 0.20 -29.62 -9.42
N SER A 42 -0.41 -28.61 -10.03
CA SER A 42 -0.35 -28.37 -11.49
C SER A 42 0.85 -27.53 -11.95
N ARG A 43 1.50 -26.83 -11.02
CA ARG A 43 2.66 -25.95 -11.28
C ARG A 43 3.91 -26.43 -10.54
N ILE A 44 4.24 -27.69 -10.74
CA ILE A 44 5.40 -28.35 -10.10
C ILE A 44 6.30 -28.97 -11.17
N CYS A 45 7.58 -29.12 -10.82
CA CYS A 45 8.56 -29.82 -11.63
C CYS A 45 9.55 -30.57 -10.73
N PRO A 46 10.38 -31.47 -11.29
CA PRO A 46 11.35 -32.21 -10.49
C PRO A 46 12.30 -31.33 -9.66
N VAL A 47 12.61 -30.09 -10.12
CA VAL A 47 13.47 -29.16 -9.38
C VAL A 47 12.80 -28.64 -8.11
N CYS A 48 11.60 -28.04 -8.21
CA CYS A 48 10.92 -27.51 -7.01
C CYS A 48 10.43 -28.62 -6.06
N MET A 49 10.30 -29.87 -6.56
CA MET A 49 10.03 -31.06 -5.76
C MET A 49 11.28 -31.69 -5.15
N GLY A 50 12.49 -31.20 -5.47
CA GLY A 50 13.73 -31.73 -4.94
C GLY A 50 14.02 -33.18 -5.33
N MET A 51 13.62 -33.60 -6.54
CA MET A 51 13.87 -34.99 -6.99
C MET A 51 15.38 -35.23 -7.23
N PRO A 52 15.86 -36.44 -6.98
CA PRO A 52 17.28 -36.77 -7.14
C PRO A 52 17.82 -36.38 -8.52
N GLY A 53 18.98 -35.75 -8.54
CA GLY A 53 19.69 -35.32 -9.77
C GLY A 53 19.20 -34.00 -10.37
N MET A 54 18.20 -33.33 -9.79
CA MET A 54 17.73 -32.03 -10.26
C MET A 54 18.44 -30.89 -9.54
N LEU A 55 18.96 -29.94 -10.33
CA LEU A 55 19.72 -28.79 -9.81
C LEU A 55 18.90 -27.51 -9.93
N PRO A 56 18.95 -26.62 -8.92
CA PRO A 56 18.31 -25.31 -8.94
C PRO A 56 19.02 -24.37 -9.94
N VAL A 57 18.22 -23.50 -10.58
CA VAL A 57 18.74 -22.41 -11.42
C VAL A 57 18.11 -21.10 -10.95
N PHE A 58 18.94 -20.22 -10.42
CA PHE A 58 18.48 -18.99 -9.79
C PHE A 58 17.83 -18.01 -10.79
N ASN A 59 16.67 -17.50 -10.45
CA ASN A 59 15.94 -16.50 -11.21
C ASN A 59 16.53 -15.11 -10.98
N ARG A 60 17.17 -14.53 -12.00
CA ARG A 60 17.79 -13.19 -11.91
C ARG A 60 16.81 -12.08 -11.49
N GLN A 61 15.52 -12.19 -11.86
CA GLN A 61 14.55 -11.17 -11.49
C GLN A 61 14.34 -11.08 -9.98
N VAL A 62 14.46 -12.20 -9.25
CA VAL A 62 14.42 -12.22 -7.78
C VAL A 62 15.53 -11.36 -7.18
N LEU A 63 16.76 -11.43 -7.73
CA LEU A 63 17.87 -10.57 -7.31
C LEU A 63 17.57 -9.09 -7.56
N HIS A 64 17.09 -8.76 -8.76
CA HIS A 64 16.78 -7.38 -9.14
C HIS A 64 15.69 -6.78 -8.26
N ASP A 65 14.61 -7.53 -8.01
CA ASP A 65 13.51 -7.06 -7.16
C ASP A 65 13.94 -6.93 -5.69
N SER A 66 14.81 -7.82 -5.21
CA SER A 66 15.36 -7.74 -3.86
C SER A 66 16.29 -6.53 -3.68
N ILE A 67 17.12 -6.20 -4.67
CA ILE A 67 17.96 -5.00 -4.64
C ILE A 67 17.11 -3.73 -4.69
N LEU A 68 16.07 -3.71 -5.54
CA LEU A 68 15.12 -2.59 -5.63
C LEU A 68 14.40 -2.38 -4.30
N ALA A 69 13.94 -3.47 -3.65
CA ALA A 69 13.38 -3.43 -2.30
C ALA A 69 14.40 -2.90 -1.29
N GLY A 70 15.65 -3.36 -1.35
CA GLY A 70 16.72 -2.88 -0.49
C GLY A 70 16.95 -1.37 -0.60
N HIS A 71 16.95 -0.81 -1.81
CA HIS A 71 17.04 0.63 -2.00
C HIS A 71 15.83 1.37 -1.41
N ALA A 72 14.61 0.83 -1.62
CA ALA A 72 13.38 1.41 -1.06
C ALA A 72 13.35 1.40 0.48
N LEU A 73 14.03 0.43 1.08
CA LEU A 73 14.16 0.25 2.54
C LEU A 73 15.46 0.86 3.11
N ASN A 74 16.17 1.67 2.32
CA ASN A 74 17.44 2.31 2.73
C ASN A 74 18.51 1.31 3.22
N CYS A 75 18.49 0.08 2.70
CA CYS A 75 19.46 -0.96 3.05
C CYS A 75 20.79 -0.77 2.31
N LYS A 76 21.86 -1.28 2.90
CA LYS A 76 23.09 -1.59 2.19
C LYS A 76 22.89 -2.85 1.36
N ILE A 77 23.50 -2.89 0.17
CA ILE A 77 23.43 -4.02 -0.75
C ILE A 77 24.77 -4.78 -0.73
N ALA A 78 24.71 -6.09 -0.54
CA ALA A 78 25.89 -6.94 -0.52
C ALA A 78 26.50 -7.10 -1.92
N ARG A 79 27.84 -6.94 -2.04
CA ARG A 79 28.58 -7.21 -3.27
C ARG A 79 28.77 -8.69 -3.54
N VAL A 80 28.77 -9.48 -2.48
CA VAL A 80 28.84 -10.95 -2.54
C VAL A 80 27.82 -11.50 -1.58
N THR A 81 26.92 -12.32 -2.11
CA THR A 81 25.88 -12.98 -1.35
C THR A 81 25.86 -14.48 -1.68
N LYS A 82 25.21 -15.28 -0.87
CA LYS A 82 25.09 -16.73 -1.09
C LYS A 82 23.75 -17.25 -0.60
N PHE A 83 23.42 -18.44 -1.05
CA PHE A 83 22.33 -19.20 -0.48
C PHE A 83 22.84 -20.26 0.51
N ASP A 84 21.99 -20.54 1.50
CA ASP A 84 22.20 -21.57 2.51
C ASP A 84 20.98 -22.49 2.55
N ARG A 85 21.17 -23.74 2.96
CA ARG A 85 20.08 -24.67 3.27
C ARG A 85 19.66 -24.50 4.73
N LYS A 86 18.38 -24.13 4.93
CA LYS A 86 17.70 -24.13 6.23
C LYS A 86 16.99 -25.48 6.37
N ASN A 87 17.56 -26.39 7.19
CA ASN A 87 17.09 -27.77 7.26
C ASN A 87 16.00 -27.93 8.31
N TYR A 88 14.83 -28.37 7.88
CA TYR A 88 13.74 -28.80 8.73
C TYR A 88 12.79 -29.72 7.96
N MET A 89 12.14 -30.64 8.68
CA MET A 89 11.25 -31.60 8.08
C MET A 89 9.81 -31.18 8.27
N TYR A 90 9.12 -30.93 7.15
CA TYR A 90 7.69 -30.63 7.15
C TYR A 90 7.03 -31.20 5.89
N PRO A 91 5.76 -31.66 5.93
CA PRO A 91 5.12 -32.31 4.78
C PRO A 91 5.05 -31.44 3.53
N ASP A 92 4.94 -30.10 3.68
CA ASP A 92 4.89 -29.15 2.58
C ASP A 92 6.28 -28.65 2.12
N LEU A 93 7.35 -29.21 2.69
CA LEU A 93 8.74 -28.93 2.32
C LEU A 93 9.37 -30.20 1.67
N PRO A 94 9.14 -30.45 0.37
CA PRO A 94 9.44 -31.76 -0.26
C PRO A 94 10.94 -32.10 -0.27
N LYS A 95 11.81 -31.10 -0.22
CA LYS A 95 13.29 -31.27 -0.17
C LYS A 95 13.81 -31.59 1.22
N GLY A 96 13.02 -31.35 2.28
CA GLY A 96 13.48 -31.42 3.67
C GLY A 96 14.35 -30.23 4.08
N TYR A 97 14.52 -29.24 3.21
CA TYR A 97 15.20 -27.97 3.47
C TYR A 97 14.59 -26.87 2.63
N GLN A 98 14.75 -25.63 3.08
CA GLN A 98 14.42 -24.39 2.35
C GLN A 98 15.73 -23.73 1.91
N ILE A 99 15.80 -23.31 0.64
CA ILE A 99 16.89 -22.45 0.19
C ILE A 99 16.60 -21.04 0.67
N SER A 100 17.52 -20.47 1.44
CA SER A 100 17.39 -19.16 2.09
C SER A 100 18.78 -18.49 2.14
N GLN A 101 18.91 -17.38 2.86
CA GLN A 101 20.19 -16.72 3.13
C GLN A 101 20.36 -16.52 4.63
N TYR A 102 21.53 -16.85 5.17
CA TYR A 102 21.80 -16.77 6.60
C TYR A 102 22.81 -15.68 6.96
N ASP A 103 24.11 -15.92 6.75
CA ASP A 103 25.18 -15.01 7.15
C ASP A 103 25.53 -13.94 6.10
N LYS A 104 25.07 -14.10 4.85
CA LYS A 104 25.31 -13.15 3.76
C LYS A 104 24.02 -12.75 3.04
N PRO A 105 23.09 -12.05 3.73
CA PRO A 105 21.87 -11.56 3.12
C PRO A 105 22.17 -10.55 2.02
N ILE A 106 21.30 -10.45 1.01
CA ILE A 106 21.47 -9.49 -0.06
C ILE A 106 21.34 -8.03 0.41
N CYS A 107 20.45 -7.77 1.38
CA CYS A 107 20.22 -6.45 1.95
C CYS A 107 20.38 -6.48 3.47
N TYR A 108 21.03 -5.46 4.04
CA TYR A 108 21.29 -5.36 5.47
C TYR A 108 21.37 -3.90 5.95
N GLU A 109 21.20 -3.69 7.26
CA GLU A 109 21.31 -2.37 7.90
C GLU A 109 20.50 -1.27 7.21
N GLY A 110 19.20 -1.51 7.10
CA GLY A 110 18.27 -0.54 6.55
C GLY A 110 17.36 0.11 7.58
N TYR A 111 16.38 0.87 7.09
CA TYR A 111 15.29 1.38 7.92
C TYR A 111 14.07 1.72 7.08
N LEU A 112 12.90 1.66 7.73
CA LEU A 112 11.63 2.12 7.20
C LEU A 112 11.09 3.23 8.09
N THR A 113 10.75 4.37 7.49
CA THR A 113 10.16 5.50 8.22
C THR A 113 8.64 5.33 8.27
N ILE A 114 8.08 5.32 9.47
CA ILE A 114 6.63 5.40 9.71
C ILE A 114 6.23 6.79 10.15
N GLU A 115 5.00 7.21 9.85
CA GLU A 115 4.42 8.48 10.29
C GLU A 115 3.36 8.21 11.36
N ASN A 116 3.50 8.87 12.50
CA ASN A 116 2.55 8.78 13.61
C ASN A 116 1.36 9.72 13.40
N ASP A 117 0.26 9.49 14.14
CA ASP A 117 -0.98 10.26 13.98
C ASP A 117 -0.82 11.73 14.41
N ASP A 118 0.21 12.05 15.19
CA ASP A 118 0.62 13.40 15.57
C ASP A 118 1.52 14.10 14.53
N GLY A 119 1.79 13.45 13.40
CA GLY A 119 2.66 13.93 12.32
C GLY A 119 4.17 13.74 12.58
N THR A 120 4.55 13.15 13.71
CA THR A 120 5.94 12.78 13.96
C THR A 120 6.34 11.55 13.14
N THR A 121 7.62 11.43 12.84
CA THR A 121 8.16 10.28 12.10
C THR A 121 9.10 9.47 12.98
N LYS A 122 9.11 8.14 12.79
CA LYS A 122 10.00 7.21 13.47
C LYS A 122 10.63 6.27 12.46
N ASN A 123 11.94 6.10 12.53
CA ASN A 123 12.66 5.11 11.75
C ASN A 123 12.67 3.79 12.52
N ILE A 124 12.11 2.77 11.91
CA ILE A 124 12.22 1.38 12.37
C ILE A 124 13.37 0.75 11.60
N ARG A 125 14.44 0.38 12.32
CA ARG A 125 15.62 -0.24 11.70
C ARG A 125 15.29 -1.63 11.15
N ILE A 126 15.97 -1.98 10.08
CA ILE A 126 15.88 -3.29 9.43
C ILE A 126 17.24 -3.95 9.54
N THR A 127 17.28 -5.10 10.21
CA THR A 127 18.49 -5.91 10.33
C THR A 127 18.92 -6.42 8.97
N ARG A 128 17.98 -7.02 8.24
CA ARG A 128 18.21 -7.58 6.91
C ARG A 128 16.91 -7.72 6.10
N ALA A 129 17.08 -7.77 4.79
CA ALA A 129 16.10 -8.33 3.88
C ALA A 129 16.81 -9.37 3.00
N HIS A 130 16.33 -10.61 3.01
CA HIS A 130 17.00 -11.72 2.37
C HIS A 130 16.07 -12.55 1.51
N MET A 131 16.65 -13.18 0.47
CA MET A 131 15.95 -13.99 -0.49
C MET A 131 15.78 -15.42 0.04
N GLU A 132 14.60 -15.99 -0.17
CA GLU A 132 14.30 -17.39 0.11
C GLU A 132 13.24 -17.96 -0.83
N GLU A 133 12.97 -19.24 -0.74
CA GLU A 133 11.85 -19.88 -1.43
C GLU A 133 10.72 -20.24 -0.45
N ASP A 134 9.48 -20.24 -0.94
CA ASP A 134 8.32 -20.63 -0.14
C ASP A 134 8.15 -22.15 -0.09
N ALA A 135 7.51 -22.65 0.97
CA ALA A 135 7.03 -24.01 1.10
C ALA A 135 5.69 -24.22 0.35
N GLY A 136 5.23 -25.45 0.25
CA GLY A 136 3.90 -25.80 -0.22
C GLY A 136 2.78 -25.34 0.73
N LYS A 137 1.60 -25.88 0.54
CA LYS A 137 0.43 -25.60 1.38
C LYS A 137 -0.15 -26.92 1.91
N LEU A 138 -0.35 -27.00 3.22
CA LEU A 138 -1.14 -28.06 3.84
C LEU A 138 -2.63 -27.70 3.79
N ILE A 139 -3.44 -28.66 3.39
CA ILE A 139 -4.90 -28.54 3.31
C ILE A 139 -5.48 -29.59 4.25
N HIS A 140 -6.13 -29.12 5.32
CA HIS A 140 -6.87 -29.95 6.25
C HIS A 140 -8.33 -29.95 5.85
N LEU A 141 -8.89 -31.14 5.61
CA LEU A 141 -10.31 -31.27 5.30
C LEU A 141 -11.11 -31.49 6.58
N GLU A 142 -12.22 -30.79 6.70
CA GLU A 142 -13.21 -31.03 7.78
C GLU A 142 -14.15 -32.19 7.44
N ASP A 143 -13.61 -33.29 6.91
CA ASP A 143 -14.34 -34.45 6.49
C ASP A 143 -14.37 -35.59 7.52
N GLY A 144 -13.87 -35.31 8.73
CA GLY A 144 -13.76 -36.29 9.82
C GLY A 144 -12.61 -37.28 9.65
N THR A 145 -11.78 -37.15 8.63
CA THR A 145 -10.55 -37.93 8.47
C THR A 145 -9.37 -37.20 9.10
N ASN A 146 -8.36 -37.95 9.58
CA ASN A 146 -7.09 -37.39 10.05
C ASN A 146 -6.09 -37.15 8.90
N ASN A 147 -6.57 -37.00 7.66
CA ASN A 147 -5.71 -36.85 6.50
C ASN A 147 -5.48 -35.36 6.22
N SER A 148 -4.24 -35.04 5.84
CA SER A 148 -3.87 -33.73 5.29
C SER A 148 -3.43 -33.93 3.84
N TYR A 149 -3.87 -33.02 2.98
CA TYR A 149 -3.43 -32.95 1.58
C TYR A 149 -2.35 -31.90 1.43
N VAL A 150 -1.46 -32.09 0.47
CA VAL A 150 -0.37 -31.15 0.21
C VAL A 150 -0.50 -30.63 -1.21
N ASP A 151 -0.56 -29.30 -1.35
CA ASP A 151 -0.44 -28.60 -2.61
C ASP A 151 0.94 -27.94 -2.70
N TYR A 152 1.78 -28.42 -3.62
CA TYR A 152 3.11 -27.91 -3.87
C TYR A 152 3.18 -26.78 -4.91
N ASN A 153 2.04 -26.26 -5.39
CA ASN A 153 2.04 -25.16 -6.37
C ASN A 153 2.83 -23.94 -5.89
N ARG A 154 2.79 -23.64 -4.60
CA ARG A 154 3.55 -22.53 -3.99
C ARG A 154 5.01 -22.87 -3.73
N CYS A 155 5.37 -24.15 -3.60
CA CYS A 155 6.73 -24.58 -3.31
C CYS A 155 7.72 -24.00 -4.32
N GLY A 156 8.78 -23.35 -3.83
CA GLY A 156 9.77 -22.67 -4.66
C GLY A 156 9.37 -21.28 -5.16
N ALA A 157 8.20 -20.75 -4.78
CA ALA A 157 7.86 -19.34 -5.05
C ALA A 157 8.88 -18.42 -4.34
N PRO A 158 9.37 -17.35 -5.01
CA PRO A 158 10.37 -16.47 -4.42
C PRO A 158 9.77 -15.61 -3.32
N LEU A 159 10.46 -15.56 -2.19
CA LEU A 159 10.15 -14.71 -1.06
C LEU A 159 11.29 -13.74 -0.80
N LEU A 160 10.92 -12.56 -0.29
CA LEU A 160 11.81 -11.65 0.40
C LEU A 160 11.36 -11.56 1.86
N GLU A 161 12.20 -12.04 2.78
CA GLU A 161 11.96 -11.89 4.21
C GLU A 161 12.65 -10.63 4.70
N THR A 162 11.90 -9.73 5.34
CA THR A 162 12.39 -8.50 5.96
C THR A 162 12.29 -8.63 7.48
N VAL A 163 13.41 -8.51 8.16
CA VAL A 163 13.52 -8.61 9.62
C VAL A 163 13.80 -7.24 10.20
N SER A 164 12.87 -6.73 11.01
CA SER A 164 13.09 -5.47 11.72
C SER A 164 13.89 -5.65 13.00
N GLU A 165 14.59 -4.58 13.42
CA GLU A 165 15.02 -4.46 14.80
C GLU A 165 13.81 -4.27 15.74
N PRO A 166 13.95 -4.55 17.03
CA PRO A 166 12.85 -4.41 18.00
C PRO A 166 12.61 -2.95 18.42
N ASP A 167 12.47 -2.07 17.44
CA ASP A 167 12.27 -0.63 17.64
C ASP A 167 10.79 -0.24 17.79
N ILE A 168 9.87 -1.15 17.51
CA ILE A 168 8.43 -0.92 17.58
C ILE A 168 7.97 -0.99 19.03
N THR A 169 7.24 0.05 19.47
CA THR A 169 6.84 0.22 20.87
C THR A 169 5.33 0.30 21.07
N SER A 170 4.55 0.04 20.03
CA SER A 170 3.08 -0.10 20.14
C SER A 170 2.52 -0.98 19.02
N PRO A 171 1.34 -1.61 19.23
CA PRO A 171 0.62 -2.33 18.18
C PRO A 171 0.25 -1.45 16.98
N ASP A 172 -0.04 -0.16 17.21
CA ASP A 172 -0.35 0.79 16.13
C ASP A 172 0.89 1.08 15.26
N GLU A 173 2.07 1.24 15.86
CA GLU A 173 3.32 1.35 15.11
C GLU A 173 3.61 0.09 14.26
N ALA A 174 3.33 -1.12 14.79
CA ALA A 174 3.47 -2.36 14.04
C ALA A 174 2.57 -2.39 12.80
N VAL A 175 1.31 -1.97 12.95
CA VAL A 175 0.38 -1.86 11.80
C VAL A 175 0.83 -0.79 10.81
N LYS A 176 1.32 0.35 11.26
CA LYS A 176 1.85 1.41 10.39
C LYS A 176 3.06 0.91 9.60
N TYR A 177 3.99 0.21 10.26
CA TYR A 177 5.13 -0.42 9.61
C TYR A 177 4.69 -1.36 8.48
N LEU A 178 3.77 -2.28 8.76
CA LEU A 178 3.27 -3.24 7.78
C LEU A 178 2.54 -2.57 6.62
N LYS A 179 1.72 -1.55 6.89
CA LYS A 179 1.03 -0.79 5.85
C LYS A 179 2.01 -0.03 4.96
N THR A 180 3.01 0.60 5.54
CA THR A 180 4.03 1.35 4.80
C THR A 180 4.89 0.40 3.95
N LEU A 181 5.30 -0.75 4.50
CA LEU A 181 6.04 -1.77 3.76
C LEU A 181 5.23 -2.30 2.56
N LYS A 182 3.96 -2.65 2.80
CA LYS A 182 3.02 -3.07 1.75
C LYS A 182 2.89 -2.01 0.67
N GLU A 183 2.65 -0.75 1.05
CA GLU A 183 2.50 0.37 0.12
C GLU A 183 3.74 0.52 -0.76
N ILE A 184 4.93 0.50 -0.17
CA ILE A 184 6.20 0.60 -0.90
C ILE A 184 6.35 -0.55 -1.91
N PHE A 185 6.16 -1.80 -1.48
CA PHE A 185 6.38 -2.97 -2.33
C PHE A 185 5.35 -3.08 -3.46
N GLN A 186 4.10 -2.68 -3.22
CA GLN A 186 3.10 -2.55 -4.27
C GLN A 186 3.46 -1.42 -5.24
N TYR A 187 3.90 -0.29 -4.73
CA TYR A 187 4.23 0.89 -5.53
C TYR A 187 5.42 0.67 -6.46
N ILE A 188 6.46 -0.02 -6.01
CA ILE A 188 7.61 -0.40 -6.86
C ILE A 188 7.33 -1.66 -7.71
N GLY A 189 6.15 -2.27 -7.57
CA GLY A 189 5.65 -3.34 -8.43
C GLY A 189 6.27 -4.72 -8.20
N ILE A 190 6.92 -4.96 -7.04
CA ILE A 190 7.59 -6.25 -6.76
C ILE A 190 6.67 -7.30 -6.15
N SER A 191 5.53 -6.91 -5.57
CA SER A 191 4.54 -7.80 -4.95
C SER A 191 3.15 -7.17 -4.96
N ASP A 192 2.12 -8.00 -4.86
CA ASP A 192 0.73 -7.60 -4.58
C ASP A 192 0.45 -7.48 -3.07
N CYS A 193 1.31 -8.05 -2.23
CA CYS A 193 1.23 -7.98 -0.76
C CYS A 193 -0.17 -8.31 -0.21
N ASN A 194 -0.79 -9.38 -0.69
CA ASN A 194 -2.11 -9.84 -0.25
C ASN A 194 -1.98 -10.86 0.89
N MET A 195 -2.41 -10.48 2.12
CA MET A 195 -2.36 -11.37 3.28
C MET A 195 -3.33 -12.54 3.17
N GLU A 196 -4.50 -12.37 2.53
CA GLU A 196 -5.52 -13.41 2.39
C GLU A 196 -5.05 -14.52 1.43
N GLU A 197 -4.29 -14.16 0.42
CA GLU A 197 -3.66 -15.11 -0.52
C GLU A 197 -2.31 -15.64 -0.02
N GLY A 198 -1.79 -15.06 1.08
CA GLY A 198 -0.51 -15.43 1.68
C GLY A 198 0.72 -14.91 0.95
N SER A 199 0.55 -13.90 0.05
CA SER A 199 1.69 -13.23 -0.58
C SER A 199 2.34 -12.16 0.32
N LEU A 200 1.71 -11.83 1.46
CA LEU A 200 2.30 -11.15 2.60
C LEU A 200 1.96 -11.91 3.87
N ARG A 201 2.98 -12.25 4.66
CA ARG A 201 2.84 -12.91 5.97
C ARG A 201 3.70 -12.15 6.98
N CYS A 202 3.26 -12.13 8.22
CA CYS A 202 3.97 -11.47 9.30
C CYS A 202 3.99 -12.36 10.54
N ASP A 203 5.17 -12.58 11.08
CA ASP A 203 5.40 -13.10 12.43
C ASP A 203 5.88 -11.95 13.30
N ALA A 204 5.44 -11.92 14.56
CA ALA A 204 5.82 -10.86 15.49
C ALA A 204 6.52 -11.44 16.72
N ASN A 205 7.67 -10.88 17.07
CA ASN A 205 8.35 -11.15 18.32
C ASN A 205 8.03 -10.02 19.30
N ILE A 206 7.46 -10.34 20.46
CA ILE A 206 7.09 -9.35 21.47
C ILE A 206 7.60 -9.75 22.84
N SER A 207 8.12 -8.79 23.58
CA SER A 207 8.35 -8.85 25.03
C SER A 207 7.90 -7.55 25.67
N MET A 208 7.68 -7.57 26.99
CA MET A 208 7.34 -6.38 27.76
C MET A 208 8.54 -5.93 28.59
N MET A 209 8.86 -4.65 28.51
CA MET A 209 9.80 -4.00 29.42
C MET A 209 9.05 -3.57 30.65
N ILE A 210 9.43 -4.11 31.81
CA ILE A 210 8.80 -3.86 33.11
C ILE A 210 9.73 -3.00 33.97
N PRO A 211 9.42 -1.73 34.20
CA PRO A 211 10.17 -0.88 35.12
C PRO A 211 10.05 -1.35 36.56
N GLN A 212 11.19 -1.40 37.28
CA GLN A 212 11.28 -1.82 38.66
C GLN A 212 11.32 -0.62 39.62
N ALA A 213 11.02 -0.85 40.87
CA ALA A 213 11.00 0.21 41.91
C ALA A 213 12.40 0.80 42.19
N ASP A 214 13.45 0.07 41.88
CA ASP A 214 14.84 0.52 42.01
C ASP A 214 15.36 1.32 40.81
N GLY A 215 14.52 1.54 39.81
CA GLY A 215 14.84 2.26 38.58
C GLY A 215 15.46 1.41 37.46
N THR A 216 15.64 0.09 37.70
CA THR A 216 16.05 -0.87 36.66
C THR A 216 14.83 -1.26 35.80
N GLU A 217 15.11 -1.91 34.67
CA GLU A 217 14.08 -2.46 33.78
C GLU A 217 14.38 -3.93 33.52
N VAL A 218 13.35 -4.77 33.48
CA VAL A 218 13.47 -6.19 33.15
C VAL A 218 12.58 -6.54 31.96
N ASN A 219 13.03 -7.47 31.14
CA ASN A 219 12.28 -7.96 29.98
C ASN A 219 11.55 -9.26 30.32
N THR A 220 10.29 -9.38 29.91
CA THR A 220 9.57 -10.65 29.93
C THR A 220 10.11 -11.61 28.87
N PRO A 221 9.87 -12.94 28.96
CA PRO A 221 10.19 -13.89 27.91
C PRO A 221 9.59 -13.48 26.55
N ILE A 222 10.36 -13.65 25.48
CA ILE A 222 9.90 -13.31 24.13
C ILE A 222 8.83 -14.31 23.67
N ALA A 223 7.70 -13.81 23.18
CA ALA A 223 6.70 -14.58 22.47
C ALA A 223 6.80 -14.30 20.96
N GLU A 224 6.98 -15.34 20.16
CA GLU A 224 6.85 -15.31 18.71
C GLU A 224 5.40 -15.62 18.34
N ILE A 225 4.69 -14.66 17.77
CA ILE A 225 3.28 -14.81 17.42
C ILE A 225 3.17 -15.12 15.93
N LYS A 226 2.43 -16.19 15.59
CA LYS A 226 2.17 -16.66 14.23
C LYS A 226 0.69 -16.68 13.91
N ASN A 227 0.36 -16.96 12.64
CA ASN A 227 -1.01 -17.12 12.13
C ASN A 227 -1.86 -15.84 12.18
N MET A 228 -1.27 -14.69 11.94
CA MET A 228 -1.95 -13.40 11.86
C MET A 228 -2.26 -13.06 10.40
N ASN A 229 -3.50 -13.31 9.97
CA ASN A 229 -3.90 -13.24 8.56
C ASN A 229 -4.41 -11.85 8.12
N SER A 230 -4.35 -10.85 8.98
CA SER A 230 -4.72 -9.47 8.69
C SER A 230 -3.98 -8.49 9.59
N PHE A 231 -3.86 -7.23 9.17
CA PHE A 231 -3.27 -6.17 10.03
C PHE A 231 -4.07 -5.96 11.32
N SER A 232 -5.40 -6.18 11.28
CA SER A 232 -6.23 -6.15 12.47
C SER A 232 -5.86 -7.27 13.45
N ASN A 233 -5.59 -8.48 12.93
CA ASN A 233 -5.18 -9.62 13.75
C ASN A 233 -3.79 -9.41 14.35
N VAL A 234 -2.86 -8.79 13.62
CA VAL A 234 -1.55 -8.38 14.16
C VAL A 234 -1.74 -7.45 15.37
N LYS A 235 -2.56 -6.39 15.22
CA LYS A 235 -2.84 -5.45 16.30
C LYS A 235 -3.45 -6.15 17.52
N LYS A 236 -4.52 -6.90 17.34
CA LYS A 236 -5.23 -7.61 18.42
C LYS A 236 -4.33 -8.64 19.13
N ALA A 237 -3.54 -9.38 18.37
CA ALA A 237 -2.63 -10.38 18.93
C ALA A 237 -1.54 -9.72 19.80
N LEU A 238 -0.99 -8.60 19.37
CA LEU A 238 -0.02 -7.81 20.14
C LEU A 238 -0.66 -7.20 21.39
N GLU A 239 -1.86 -6.61 21.28
CA GLU A 239 -2.61 -6.07 22.44
C GLU A 239 -2.89 -7.15 23.48
N TYR A 240 -3.30 -8.34 23.05
CA TYR A 240 -3.51 -9.48 23.95
C TYR A 240 -2.21 -9.90 24.65
N GLU A 241 -1.11 -10.04 23.90
CA GLU A 241 0.18 -10.46 24.47
C GLU A 241 0.75 -9.46 25.48
N MET A 242 0.55 -8.16 25.25
CA MET A 242 0.95 -7.12 26.19
C MET A 242 0.30 -7.33 27.57
N ILE A 243 -1.00 -7.62 27.57
CA ILE A 243 -1.74 -7.87 28.83
C ILE A 243 -1.28 -9.20 29.45
N ARG A 244 -1.27 -10.27 28.67
CA ARG A 244 -0.90 -11.62 29.13
C ARG A 244 0.49 -11.66 29.78
N GLN A 245 1.49 -11.04 29.12
CA GLN A 245 2.88 -11.07 29.61
C GLN A 245 3.06 -10.28 30.89
N VAL A 246 2.37 -9.15 31.07
CA VAL A 246 2.39 -8.39 32.32
C VAL A 246 1.76 -9.19 33.43
N GLU A 247 0.56 -9.77 33.22
CA GLU A 247 -0.11 -10.61 34.21
C GLU A 247 0.70 -11.85 34.59
N GLU A 248 1.38 -12.46 33.63
CA GLU A 248 2.24 -13.63 33.88
C GLU A 248 3.49 -13.25 34.69
N TYR A 249 4.11 -12.13 34.36
CA TYR A 249 5.23 -11.60 35.13
C TYR A 249 4.81 -11.27 36.59
N GLU A 250 3.66 -10.65 36.80
CA GLU A 250 3.15 -10.37 38.15
C GLU A 250 2.93 -11.64 38.99
N LYS A 251 2.56 -12.76 38.35
CA LYS A 251 2.32 -14.05 38.99
C LYS A 251 3.59 -14.84 39.25
N THR A 252 4.54 -14.82 38.33
CA THR A 252 5.69 -15.73 38.29
C THR A 252 7.04 -15.07 38.57
N GLY A 253 7.16 -13.77 38.29
CA GLY A 253 8.40 -13.02 38.29
C GLY A 253 9.38 -13.49 37.18
N GLU A 254 8.89 -14.23 36.17
CA GLU A 254 9.77 -14.79 35.13
C GLU A 254 10.24 -13.69 34.17
N VAL A 255 11.56 -13.67 33.97
CA VAL A 255 12.23 -12.73 33.06
C VAL A 255 12.88 -13.47 31.90
N ASN A 256 13.14 -12.75 30.82
CA ASN A 256 13.86 -13.28 29.66
C ASN A 256 15.28 -13.73 30.08
N ASN A 257 15.60 -15.00 29.88
CA ASN A 257 16.89 -15.61 30.16
C ASN A 257 17.63 -16.07 28.88
N GLY A 258 17.11 -15.71 27.69
CA GLY A 258 17.65 -16.07 26.39
C GLY A 258 17.25 -17.46 25.89
N THR A 259 16.66 -18.32 26.73
CA THR A 259 16.27 -19.70 26.34
C THR A 259 14.77 -19.97 26.49
N ASN A 260 14.03 -19.12 27.18
CA ASN A 260 12.61 -19.29 27.46
C ASN A 260 11.67 -18.59 26.43
N LYS A 261 12.14 -18.45 25.19
CA LYS A 261 11.32 -17.98 24.08
C LYS A 261 10.20 -18.99 23.76
N THR A 262 8.99 -18.50 23.56
CA THR A 262 7.82 -19.32 23.20
C THR A 262 7.29 -18.97 21.81
N THR A 263 6.72 -19.96 21.10
CA THR A 263 5.93 -19.73 19.89
C THR A 263 4.45 -19.89 20.23
N ARG A 264 3.64 -18.92 19.80
CA ARG A 264 2.20 -18.86 20.03
C ARG A 264 1.47 -18.62 18.72
N GLY A 265 0.30 -19.24 18.53
CA GLY A 265 -0.56 -18.99 17.38
C GLY A 265 -1.72 -18.09 17.77
N TYR A 266 -2.04 -17.10 16.95
CA TYR A 266 -3.24 -16.29 17.17
C TYR A 266 -4.51 -17.06 16.75
N ASP A 267 -5.48 -17.13 17.66
CA ASP A 267 -6.83 -17.69 17.43
C ASP A 267 -7.81 -16.50 17.29
N ASP A 268 -8.15 -16.16 16.04
CA ASP A 268 -9.03 -15.02 15.74
C ASP A 268 -10.44 -15.21 16.29
N SER A 269 -10.92 -16.47 16.35
CA SER A 269 -12.27 -16.76 16.86
C SER A 269 -12.42 -16.46 18.35
N LYS A 270 -11.33 -16.61 19.11
CA LYS A 270 -11.30 -16.35 20.56
C LYS A 270 -10.64 -15.02 20.90
N GLY A 271 -9.91 -14.39 19.96
CA GLY A 271 -9.17 -13.16 20.19
C GLY A 271 -7.97 -13.33 21.14
N VAL A 272 -7.35 -14.52 21.18
CA VAL A 272 -6.27 -14.86 22.11
C VAL A 272 -5.10 -15.49 21.37
N THR A 273 -3.93 -15.48 21.98
CA THR A 273 -2.79 -16.29 21.53
C THR A 273 -2.76 -17.63 22.27
N VAL A 274 -2.51 -18.72 21.57
CA VAL A 274 -2.46 -20.07 22.10
C VAL A 274 -1.02 -20.57 22.03
N PHE A 275 -0.52 -21.12 23.14
CA PHE A 275 0.79 -21.73 23.19
C PHE A 275 0.90 -22.88 22.19
N GLN A 276 1.97 -22.92 21.42
CA GLN A 276 2.27 -23.98 20.46
C GLN A 276 3.47 -24.83 20.87
N ARG A 277 4.58 -24.14 21.20
CA ARG A 277 5.82 -24.82 21.64
C ARG A 277 6.71 -23.86 22.42
N SER A 278 7.57 -24.39 23.29
CA SER A 278 8.72 -23.69 23.80
C SER A 278 9.90 -23.86 22.84
N LYS A 279 10.72 -22.84 22.70
CA LYS A 279 12.01 -22.94 22.03
C LYS A 279 13.08 -23.11 23.12
N GLU A 280 13.41 -24.36 23.45
CA GLU A 280 14.61 -24.66 24.24
C GLU A 280 15.82 -24.49 23.32
N GLY A 281 16.33 -23.27 23.24
CA GLY A 281 17.40 -22.86 22.35
C GLY A 281 16.92 -22.47 20.94
N GLU A 282 17.79 -21.85 20.14
CA GLU A 282 17.54 -21.65 18.72
C GLU A 282 17.28 -23.00 18.07
N SER A 283 16.19 -23.11 17.30
CA SER A 283 15.96 -24.31 16.49
C SER A 283 17.19 -24.47 15.60
N ASP A 284 17.97 -25.54 15.86
CA ASP A 284 19.17 -25.81 15.08
C ASP A 284 18.72 -26.25 13.67
N TYR A 285 18.59 -25.25 12.77
CA TYR A 285 18.31 -25.48 11.35
C TYR A 285 19.53 -26.03 10.62
N ARG A 286 20.67 -26.19 11.31
CA ARG A 286 21.91 -26.73 10.73
C ARG A 286 22.22 -26.11 9.37
N TYR A 287 22.23 -24.76 9.35
CA TYR A 287 22.55 -24.02 8.14
C TYR A 287 23.91 -24.42 7.58
N PHE A 288 23.97 -24.64 6.27
CA PHE A 288 25.21 -24.77 5.53
C PHE A 288 25.02 -24.21 4.12
N PRO A 289 26.10 -23.77 3.43
CA PRO A 289 26.00 -23.23 2.08
C PRO A 289 25.30 -24.21 1.14
N GLU A 290 24.38 -23.67 0.29
CA GLU A 290 23.73 -24.46 -0.76
C GLU A 290 24.77 -24.89 -1.80
N PRO A 291 25.13 -26.19 -1.92
CA PRO A 291 26.23 -26.63 -2.75
C PRO A 291 25.94 -26.52 -4.25
N ASP A 292 24.68 -26.49 -4.64
CA ASP A 292 24.25 -26.46 -6.03
C ASP A 292 24.14 -25.02 -6.58
N LEU A 293 24.31 -24.00 -5.71
CA LEU A 293 24.29 -22.60 -6.10
C LEU A 293 25.63 -21.93 -5.75
N PRO A 294 26.37 -21.38 -6.73
CA PRO A 294 27.58 -20.63 -6.45
C PRO A 294 27.25 -19.32 -5.71
N HIS A 295 28.29 -18.72 -5.11
CA HIS A 295 28.16 -17.35 -4.61
C HIS A 295 27.73 -16.41 -5.72
N LEU A 296 26.88 -15.44 -5.39
CA LEU A 296 26.43 -14.42 -6.30
C LEU A 296 27.31 -13.17 -6.12
N GLU A 297 28.03 -12.80 -7.16
CA GLU A 297 28.71 -11.52 -7.25
C GLU A 297 27.75 -10.50 -7.84
N VAL A 298 27.53 -9.41 -7.11
CA VAL A 298 26.61 -8.32 -7.49
C VAL A 298 27.46 -7.11 -7.85
N SER A 299 27.52 -6.81 -9.14
CA SER A 299 28.31 -5.69 -9.63
C SER A 299 27.67 -4.33 -9.29
N ASP A 300 28.50 -3.28 -9.24
CA ASP A 300 28.02 -1.92 -8.98
C ASP A 300 27.06 -1.44 -10.06
N GLU A 301 27.21 -1.88 -11.31
CA GLU A 301 26.31 -1.55 -12.41
C GLU A 301 24.90 -2.11 -12.16
N VAL A 302 24.79 -3.35 -11.67
CA VAL A 302 23.50 -3.95 -11.36
C VAL A 302 22.83 -3.20 -10.19
N ILE A 303 23.60 -2.85 -9.17
CA ILE A 303 23.07 -2.09 -8.01
C ILE A 303 22.56 -0.73 -8.45
N GLU A 304 23.36 0.01 -9.26
CA GLU A 304 22.97 1.33 -9.72
C GLU A 304 21.79 1.29 -10.70
N GLN A 305 21.73 0.32 -11.61
CA GLN A 305 20.55 0.10 -12.46
C GLN A 305 19.25 -0.07 -11.65
N GLN A 306 19.31 -0.78 -10.52
CA GLN A 306 18.13 -0.92 -9.67
C GLN A 306 17.84 0.36 -8.88
N ARG A 307 18.85 1.15 -8.51
CA ARG A 307 18.68 2.46 -7.91
C ARG A 307 17.99 3.45 -8.85
N GLU A 308 18.40 3.50 -10.11
CA GLU A 308 17.79 4.34 -11.14
C GLU A 308 16.33 3.95 -11.43
N ARG A 309 15.98 2.68 -11.26
CA ARG A 309 14.60 2.19 -11.38
C ARG A 309 13.70 2.59 -10.21
N LEU A 310 14.29 2.97 -9.06
CA LEU A 310 13.49 3.32 -7.89
C LEU A 310 12.74 4.63 -8.15
N PRO A 311 11.40 4.61 -8.19
CA PRO A 311 10.62 5.84 -8.32
C PRO A 311 10.66 6.63 -7.02
N GLU A 312 10.27 7.89 -7.08
CA GLU A 312 9.96 8.64 -5.86
C GLU A 312 8.86 7.91 -5.08
N LEU A 313 9.16 7.53 -3.83
CA LEU A 313 8.28 6.72 -3.00
C LEU A 313 6.99 7.47 -2.59
N PRO A 314 5.91 6.76 -2.20
CA PRO A 314 4.61 7.37 -1.93
C PRO A 314 4.63 8.51 -0.91
N ALA A 315 5.30 8.34 0.23
CA ALA A 315 5.29 9.34 1.29
C ALA A 315 5.96 10.69 0.89
N PRO A 316 7.19 10.74 0.34
CA PRO A 316 7.75 11.98 -0.19
C PRO A 316 6.93 12.55 -1.36
N LYS A 317 6.38 11.71 -2.23
CA LYS A 317 5.53 12.15 -3.36
C LYS A 317 4.26 12.84 -2.88
N ARG A 318 3.59 12.33 -1.85
CA ARG A 318 2.43 12.99 -1.22
C ARG A 318 2.77 14.40 -0.73
N LYS A 319 3.86 14.52 0.03
CA LYS A 319 4.33 15.83 0.53
C LYS A 319 4.64 16.80 -0.61
N ARG A 320 5.27 16.30 -1.66
CA ARG A 320 5.55 17.09 -2.86
C ARG A 320 4.26 17.50 -3.60
N PHE A 321 3.29 16.62 -3.75
CA PHE A 321 2.01 16.93 -4.40
C PHE A 321 1.26 18.04 -3.67
N VAL A 322 1.20 17.98 -2.36
CA VAL A 322 0.61 19.05 -1.55
C VAL A 322 1.35 20.38 -1.74
N ALA A 323 2.68 20.37 -1.63
CA ALA A 323 3.49 21.57 -1.74
C ALA A 323 3.52 22.16 -3.16
N GLN A 324 3.66 21.32 -4.18
CA GLN A 324 3.85 21.74 -5.56
C GLN A 324 2.52 22.10 -6.26
N TYR A 325 1.47 21.31 -6.04
CA TYR A 325 0.21 21.45 -6.74
C TYR A 325 -0.89 22.13 -5.90
N GLY A 326 -0.64 22.35 -4.61
CA GLY A 326 -1.59 22.99 -3.70
C GLY A 326 -2.89 22.22 -3.53
N ILE A 327 -2.86 20.88 -3.67
CA ILE A 327 -3.98 19.97 -3.44
C ILE A 327 -4.03 19.56 -1.96
N THR A 328 -5.12 18.94 -1.53
CA THR A 328 -5.27 18.48 -0.15
C THR A 328 -4.42 17.21 0.12
N GLU A 329 -4.11 16.93 1.38
CA GLU A 329 -3.43 15.70 1.78
C GLU A 329 -4.23 14.45 1.38
N TYR A 330 -5.56 14.52 1.50
CA TYR A 330 -6.46 13.44 1.06
C TYR A 330 -6.37 13.19 -0.45
N ASP A 331 -6.38 14.26 -1.27
CA ASP A 331 -6.22 14.14 -2.71
C ASP A 331 -4.85 13.56 -3.07
N ALA A 332 -3.80 14.06 -2.42
CA ALA A 332 -2.43 13.57 -2.62
C ALA A 332 -2.28 12.08 -2.25
N LEU A 333 -2.93 11.64 -1.16
CA LEU A 333 -2.95 10.24 -0.74
C LEU A 333 -3.60 9.36 -1.82
N THR A 334 -4.76 9.76 -2.33
CA THR A 334 -5.49 8.98 -3.34
C THR A 334 -4.75 8.96 -4.68
N LEU A 335 -4.23 10.10 -5.13
CA LEU A 335 -3.47 10.22 -6.38
C LEU A 335 -2.14 9.45 -6.35
N SER A 336 -1.56 9.25 -5.18
CA SER A 336 -0.33 8.47 -4.99
C SER A 336 -0.56 7.01 -4.62
N ALA A 337 -1.79 6.51 -4.70
CA ALA A 337 -2.12 5.13 -4.33
C ALA A 337 -1.43 4.09 -5.22
N SER A 338 -1.14 4.43 -6.49
CA SER A 338 -0.30 3.64 -7.39
C SER A 338 0.66 4.52 -8.16
N LEU A 339 1.79 3.95 -8.59
CA LEU A 339 2.79 4.67 -9.39
C LEU A 339 2.20 5.17 -10.71
N ALA A 340 1.40 4.34 -11.36
CA ALA A 340 0.79 4.66 -12.65
C ALA A 340 -0.20 5.82 -12.55
N LEU A 341 -1.08 5.83 -11.53
CA LEU A 341 -2.03 6.92 -11.30
C LEU A 341 -1.29 8.23 -10.97
N ALA A 342 -0.26 8.16 -10.13
CA ALA A 342 0.54 9.32 -9.79
C ALA A 342 1.23 9.91 -11.02
N ASN A 343 1.83 9.07 -11.87
CA ASN A 343 2.47 9.50 -13.11
C ASN A 343 1.46 10.11 -14.08
N TYR A 344 0.29 9.50 -14.24
CA TYR A 344 -0.77 10.04 -15.08
C TYR A 344 -1.21 11.43 -14.63
N PHE A 345 -1.41 11.62 -13.31
CA PHE A 345 -1.74 12.94 -12.76
C PHE A 345 -0.61 13.97 -13.00
N GLU A 346 0.65 13.58 -12.81
CA GLU A 346 1.78 14.45 -13.11
C GLU A 346 1.86 14.82 -14.59
N ASP A 347 1.56 13.88 -15.49
CA ASP A 347 1.53 14.14 -16.93
C ASP A 347 0.40 15.12 -17.30
N VAL A 348 -0.76 15.04 -16.66
CA VAL A 348 -1.81 16.06 -16.78
C VAL A 348 -1.31 17.42 -16.29
N CYS A 349 -0.64 17.46 -15.13
CA CYS A 349 -0.13 18.70 -14.52
C CYS A 349 0.99 19.37 -15.32
N LYS A 350 1.77 18.62 -16.11
CA LYS A 350 2.79 19.21 -17.02
C LYS A 350 2.20 20.11 -18.08
N ALA A 351 0.94 19.89 -18.47
CA ALA A 351 0.27 20.60 -19.56
C ALA A 351 -0.84 21.56 -19.07
N THR A 352 -0.98 21.79 -17.78
CA THR A 352 -1.95 22.71 -17.19
C THR A 352 -1.38 23.46 -15.99
N LYS A 353 -1.91 24.65 -15.68
CA LYS A 353 -1.68 25.40 -14.45
C LYS A 353 -2.81 25.26 -13.42
N TYR A 354 -3.87 24.57 -13.76
CA TYR A 354 -5.09 24.43 -12.94
C TYR A 354 -5.10 23.14 -12.13
N TYR A 355 -4.09 22.94 -11.30
CA TYR A 355 -3.80 21.67 -10.58
C TYR A 355 -4.97 21.14 -9.75
N LYS A 356 -5.70 22.01 -9.03
CA LYS A 356 -6.91 21.59 -8.28
C LYS A 356 -8.02 21.06 -9.18
N LYS A 357 -8.21 21.65 -10.38
CA LYS A 357 -9.18 21.14 -11.34
C LYS A 357 -8.71 19.80 -11.92
N ALA A 358 -7.41 19.67 -12.23
CA ALA A 358 -6.82 18.42 -12.67
C ALA A 358 -7.01 17.30 -11.63
N SER A 359 -6.70 17.58 -10.37
CA SER A 359 -6.95 16.65 -9.25
C SER A 359 -8.41 16.22 -9.19
N ASN A 360 -9.35 17.16 -9.25
CA ASN A 360 -10.78 16.84 -9.23
C ASN A 360 -11.20 15.93 -10.39
N VAL A 361 -10.79 16.24 -11.64
CA VAL A 361 -11.13 15.41 -12.80
C VAL A 361 -10.57 14.00 -12.66
N VAL A 362 -9.31 13.88 -12.25
CA VAL A 362 -8.68 12.55 -12.08
C VAL A 362 -9.38 11.77 -10.97
N LEU A 363 -9.63 12.37 -9.82
CA LEU A 363 -10.20 11.68 -8.65
C LEU A 363 -11.69 11.38 -8.81
N THR A 364 -12.48 12.31 -9.37
CA THR A 364 -13.94 12.14 -9.41
C THR A 364 -14.42 11.48 -10.71
N ASP A 365 -13.86 11.87 -11.85
CA ASP A 365 -14.37 11.42 -13.13
C ASP A 365 -13.59 10.18 -13.63
N ILE A 366 -12.24 10.21 -13.61
CA ILE A 366 -11.43 9.09 -14.10
C ILE A 366 -11.47 7.93 -13.11
N CYS A 367 -11.19 8.14 -11.82
CA CYS A 367 -11.21 7.05 -10.84
C CYS A 367 -12.59 6.38 -10.71
N ALA A 368 -13.69 7.13 -10.95
CA ALA A 368 -15.03 6.54 -10.99
C ALA A 368 -15.16 5.54 -12.15
N ILE A 369 -14.62 5.84 -13.33
CA ILE A 369 -14.60 4.92 -14.47
C ILE A 369 -13.72 3.71 -14.19
N LEU A 370 -12.48 3.93 -13.69
CA LEU A 370 -11.58 2.84 -13.35
C LEU A 370 -12.25 1.83 -12.41
N ASN A 371 -12.96 2.33 -11.38
CA ASN A 371 -13.67 1.48 -10.42
C ASN A 371 -14.91 0.80 -11.04
N ALA A 372 -15.69 1.51 -11.86
CA ALA A 372 -16.91 0.97 -12.46
C ALA A 372 -16.60 -0.13 -13.49
N GLU A 373 -15.53 0.04 -14.26
CA GLU A 373 -15.12 -0.89 -15.31
C GLU A 373 -14.11 -1.92 -14.81
N ASN A 374 -13.64 -1.79 -13.56
CA ASN A 374 -12.59 -2.61 -12.93
C ASN A 374 -11.32 -2.70 -13.79
N ILE A 375 -10.88 -1.54 -14.28
CA ILE A 375 -9.65 -1.38 -15.08
C ILE A 375 -8.62 -0.54 -14.34
N THR A 376 -7.36 -0.65 -14.77
CA THR A 376 -6.26 0.17 -14.26
C THR A 376 -6.11 1.46 -15.07
N ILE A 377 -5.33 2.43 -14.55
CA ILE A 377 -5.09 3.68 -15.28
C ILE A 377 -4.28 3.47 -16.57
N GLU A 378 -3.47 2.41 -16.64
CA GLU A 378 -2.74 2.01 -17.85
C GLU A 378 -3.67 1.53 -18.97
N GLU A 379 -4.85 1.02 -18.60
CA GLU A 379 -5.90 0.57 -19.55
C GLU A 379 -6.87 1.70 -19.90
N PHE A 380 -6.76 2.86 -19.23
CA PHE A 380 -7.62 4.01 -19.49
C PHE A 380 -7.32 4.63 -20.88
N SER A 381 -8.36 4.80 -21.68
CA SER A 381 -8.22 5.12 -23.11
C SER A 381 -7.82 6.56 -23.43
N ILE A 382 -8.05 7.52 -22.50
CA ILE A 382 -7.81 8.94 -22.76
C ILE A 382 -6.38 9.33 -22.32
N PRO A 383 -5.54 9.87 -23.22
CA PRO A 383 -4.21 10.34 -22.85
C PRO A 383 -4.26 11.53 -21.88
N ALA A 384 -3.28 11.64 -21.00
CA ALA A 384 -3.17 12.74 -20.03
C ALA A 384 -3.22 14.14 -20.67
N ALA A 385 -2.65 14.29 -21.86
CA ALA A 385 -2.69 15.56 -22.63
C ALA A 385 -4.12 16.00 -22.99
N HIS A 386 -5.03 15.06 -23.29
CA HIS A 386 -6.43 15.39 -23.59
C HIS A 386 -7.19 15.81 -22.33
N ILE A 387 -6.87 15.22 -21.17
CA ILE A 387 -7.43 15.65 -19.89
C ILE A 387 -6.90 17.02 -19.50
N ALA A 388 -5.63 17.32 -19.75
CA ALA A 388 -5.08 18.66 -19.56
C ALA A 388 -5.78 19.70 -20.45
N ASP A 389 -6.11 19.36 -21.69
CA ASP A 389 -6.91 20.23 -22.58
C ASP A 389 -8.29 20.51 -21.99
N LEU A 390 -9.01 19.48 -21.50
CA LEU A 390 -10.29 19.66 -20.82
C LEU A 390 -10.18 20.57 -19.59
N VAL A 391 -9.17 20.33 -18.77
CA VAL A 391 -8.89 21.13 -17.56
C VAL A 391 -8.60 22.59 -17.93
N ASN A 392 -7.85 22.83 -19.01
CA ASN A 392 -7.55 24.17 -19.50
C ASN A 392 -8.80 24.87 -20.02
N GLN A 393 -9.67 24.20 -20.80
CA GLN A 393 -10.94 24.75 -21.26
C GLN A 393 -11.83 25.22 -20.09
N MET A 394 -11.90 24.41 -19.02
CA MET A 394 -12.62 24.76 -17.79
C MET A 394 -11.89 25.84 -16.96
N GLY A 395 -10.56 25.79 -16.94
CA GLY A 395 -9.72 26.70 -16.16
C GLY A 395 -9.71 28.11 -16.74
N ASP A 396 -9.63 28.22 -18.04
CA ASP A 396 -9.68 29.49 -18.79
C ASP A 396 -11.10 30.09 -18.86
N GLY A 397 -12.12 29.39 -18.32
CA GLY A 397 -13.50 29.84 -18.34
C GLY A 397 -14.19 29.74 -19.71
N LYS A 398 -13.58 28.98 -20.63
CA LYS A 398 -14.21 28.76 -21.96
C LYS A 398 -15.43 27.86 -21.90
N ILE A 399 -15.47 26.93 -20.94
CA ILE A 399 -16.62 26.08 -20.63
C ILE A 399 -16.83 26.02 -19.11
N SER A 400 -18.07 25.87 -18.68
CA SER A 400 -18.40 25.64 -17.27
C SER A 400 -18.04 24.22 -16.86
N SER A 401 -17.87 23.98 -15.53
CA SER A 401 -17.63 22.62 -15.01
C SER A 401 -18.77 21.63 -15.33
N TRP A 402 -19.99 22.13 -15.53
CA TRP A 402 -21.14 21.32 -15.95
C TRP A 402 -20.96 20.85 -17.40
N ILE A 403 -20.61 21.76 -18.32
CA ILE A 403 -20.29 21.44 -19.73
C ILE A 403 -19.04 20.52 -19.77
N GLY A 404 -18.08 20.75 -18.91
CA GLY A 404 -16.88 19.91 -18.81
C GLY A 404 -17.19 18.43 -18.62
N LYS A 405 -18.21 18.08 -17.83
CA LYS A 405 -18.65 16.68 -17.67
C LYS A 405 -19.24 16.08 -18.94
N ASP A 406 -20.05 16.86 -19.66
CA ASP A 406 -20.62 16.44 -20.94
C ASP A 406 -19.52 16.26 -22.00
N VAL A 407 -18.58 17.19 -22.06
CA VAL A 407 -17.40 17.11 -22.93
C VAL A 407 -16.56 15.89 -22.59
N PHE A 408 -16.30 15.61 -21.30
CA PHE A 408 -15.56 14.43 -20.87
C PHE A 408 -16.24 13.12 -21.31
N ALA A 409 -17.57 13.02 -21.14
CA ALA A 409 -18.32 11.85 -21.62
C ALA A 409 -18.20 11.66 -23.15
N LYS A 410 -18.20 12.75 -23.91
CA LYS A 410 -18.01 12.72 -25.38
C LYS A 410 -16.55 12.37 -25.74
N MET A 411 -15.56 12.84 -24.97
CA MET A 411 -14.17 12.42 -25.13
C MET A 411 -14.03 10.91 -24.96
N MET A 412 -14.68 10.34 -23.95
CA MET A 412 -14.71 8.89 -23.73
C MET A 412 -15.30 8.12 -24.91
N ALA A 413 -16.41 8.64 -25.47
CA ALA A 413 -17.11 8.00 -26.58
C ALA A 413 -16.38 8.13 -27.94
N THR A 414 -15.62 9.20 -28.15
CA THR A 414 -15.08 9.55 -29.48
C THR A 414 -13.55 9.55 -29.56
N GLY A 415 -12.85 9.61 -28.42
CA GLY A 415 -11.38 9.79 -28.36
C GLY A 415 -10.89 11.19 -28.75
N LYS A 416 -11.81 12.15 -29.10
CA LYS A 416 -11.45 13.49 -29.49
C LYS A 416 -10.96 14.33 -28.31
N THR A 417 -10.22 15.41 -28.61
CA THR A 417 -9.81 16.41 -27.59
C THR A 417 -11.00 17.27 -27.15
N ALA A 418 -10.92 17.83 -25.95
CA ALA A 418 -11.93 18.74 -25.43
C ALA A 418 -12.12 19.97 -26.37
N THR A 419 -11.02 20.55 -26.83
CA THR A 419 -11.03 21.68 -27.79
C THR A 419 -11.80 21.33 -29.07
N ALA A 420 -11.59 20.14 -29.65
CA ALA A 420 -12.32 19.74 -30.86
C ALA A 420 -13.84 19.65 -30.61
N ILE A 421 -14.25 19.01 -29.53
CA ILE A 421 -15.66 18.83 -29.16
C ILE A 421 -16.32 20.19 -28.86
N VAL A 422 -15.65 21.05 -28.08
CA VAL A 422 -16.15 22.41 -27.75
C VAL A 422 -16.34 23.24 -28.99
N THR A 423 -15.43 23.14 -29.97
CA THR A 423 -15.52 23.88 -31.24
C THR A 423 -16.63 23.33 -32.16
N GLU A 424 -16.65 22.00 -32.38
CA GLU A 424 -17.63 21.33 -33.25
C GLU A 424 -19.08 21.56 -32.79
N GLU A 425 -19.31 21.53 -31.48
CA GLU A 425 -20.65 21.65 -30.90
C GLU A 425 -20.98 23.08 -30.42
N ASN A 426 -20.07 24.03 -30.65
CA ASN A 426 -20.22 25.41 -30.22
C ASN A 426 -20.61 25.55 -28.74
N LEU A 427 -19.85 24.87 -27.85
CA LEU A 427 -20.12 24.79 -26.39
C LEU A 427 -19.44 25.90 -25.58
N ALA A 428 -18.73 26.81 -26.22
CA ALA A 428 -18.07 27.93 -25.54
C ALA A 428 -19.07 28.76 -24.72
N GLN A 429 -18.60 29.28 -23.58
CA GLN A 429 -19.40 30.21 -22.76
C GLN A 429 -19.78 31.43 -23.56
N MET A 430 -20.97 31.96 -23.23
CA MET A 430 -21.44 33.20 -23.81
C MET A 430 -20.63 34.37 -23.24
N ASP A 431 -19.95 35.11 -24.12
CA ASP A 431 -19.16 36.30 -23.76
C ASP A 431 -19.93 37.61 -23.98
N ASN A 432 -21.15 37.54 -24.53
CA ASN A 432 -21.98 38.72 -24.83
C ASN A 432 -22.76 39.11 -23.56
N ASP A 433 -22.35 40.19 -22.92
CA ASP A 433 -22.98 40.70 -21.70
C ASP A 433 -24.43 41.18 -21.94
N ASP A 434 -24.75 41.77 -23.11
CA ASP A 434 -26.12 42.22 -23.47
C ASP A 434 -27.08 41.03 -23.63
N GLU A 435 -26.60 39.93 -24.22
CA GLU A 435 -27.40 38.72 -24.39
C GLU A 435 -27.63 38.01 -23.03
N MET A 436 -26.64 38.00 -22.18
CA MET A 436 -26.74 37.47 -20.82
C MET A 436 -27.72 38.29 -19.97
N GLU A 437 -27.66 39.61 -20.09
CA GLU A 437 -28.60 40.55 -19.44
C GLU A 437 -30.04 40.27 -19.84
N ASN A 438 -30.30 40.13 -21.16
CA ASN A 438 -31.62 39.83 -21.69
C ASN A 438 -32.17 38.49 -21.18
N ILE A 439 -31.31 37.46 -21.09
CA ILE A 439 -31.71 36.15 -20.54
C ILE A 439 -32.03 36.26 -19.06
N CYS A 440 -31.20 36.94 -18.27
CA CYS A 440 -31.42 37.15 -16.83
C CYS A 440 -32.76 37.89 -16.59
N ARG A 441 -33.05 38.94 -17.40
CA ARG A 441 -34.30 39.70 -17.36
C ARG A 441 -35.49 38.79 -17.68
N GLY A 442 -35.43 38.00 -18.76
CA GLY A 442 -36.48 37.05 -19.10
C GLY A 442 -36.73 35.98 -18.04
N VAL A 443 -35.68 35.52 -17.33
CA VAL A 443 -35.83 34.59 -16.20
C VAL A 443 -36.49 35.25 -15.00
N ILE A 444 -36.17 36.50 -14.69
CA ILE A 444 -36.80 37.28 -13.61
C ILE A 444 -38.28 37.45 -13.91
N ASP A 445 -38.62 37.87 -15.12
CA ASP A 445 -40.02 38.12 -15.57
C ASP A 445 -40.86 36.82 -15.53
N ALA A 446 -40.25 35.70 -15.89
CA ALA A 446 -40.93 34.40 -15.92
C ALA A 446 -41.11 33.75 -14.52
N ASN A 447 -40.45 34.27 -13.49
CA ASN A 447 -40.45 33.67 -12.13
C ASN A 447 -40.77 34.66 -11.01
N PRO A 448 -41.91 35.40 -11.05
CA PRO A 448 -42.26 36.47 -10.10
C PRO A 448 -42.29 35.99 -8.66
N LYS A 449 -42.73 34.77 -8.40
CA LYS A 449 -42.76 34.16 -7.07
C LYS A 449 -41.38 33.99 -6.47
N SER A 450 -40.39 33.62 -7.28
CA SER A 450 -39.02 33.49 -6.81
C SER A 450 -38.35 34.83 -6.55
N VAL A 451 -38.75 35.86 -7.32
CA VAL A 451 -38.34 37.25 -7.08
C VAL A 451 -38.87 37.76 -5.73
N GLU A 452 -40.16 37.51 -5.43
CA GLU A 452 -40.73 37.84 -4.11
C GLU A 452 -40.03 37.11 -2.97
N ASP A 453 -39.72 35.84 -3.17
CA ASP A 453 -38.99 35.05 -2.15
C ASP A 453 -37.58 35.59 -1.93
N TYR A 454 -36.89 36.06 -2.96
CA TYR A 454 -35.58 36.72 -2.83
C TYR A 454 -35.70 38.02 -2.01
N HIS A 455 -36.66 38.88 -2.28
CA HIS A 455 -36.93 40.12 -1.51
C HIS A 455 -37.36 39.84 -0.04
N LYS A 456 -37.90 38.65 0.23
CA LYS A 456 -38.18 38.18 1.60
C LYS A 456 -36.93 37.56 2.31
N GLY A 457 -35.73 37.64 1.68
CA GLY A 457 -34.47 37.17 2.24
C GLY A 457 -34.24 35.66 2.19
N LYS A 458 -34.92 34.94 1.27
CA LYS A 458 -34.71 33.50 1.10
C LYS A 458 -33.53 33.23 0.14
N ASP A 459 -32.39 32.82 0.66
CA ASP A 459 -31.16 32.55 -0.12
C ASP A 459 -31.32 31.52 -1.25
N ASN A 460 -32.28 30.60 -1.14
CA ASN A 460 -32.52 29.59 -2.17
C ASN A 460 -33.21 30.16 -3.44
N ALA A 461 -33.82 31.33 -3.36
CA ALA A 461 -34.50 31.95 -4.51
C ALA A 461 -33.49 32.37 -5.59
N LEU A 462 -32.36 32.96 -5.21
CA LEU A 462 -31.29 33.31 -6.15
C LEU A 462 -30.67 32.07 -6.81
N LYS A 463 -30.47 30.98 -6.04
CA LYS A 463 -29.98 29.71 -6.60
C LYS A 463 -30.96 29.12 -7.62
N PHE A 464 -32.27 29.23 -7.38
CA PHE A 464 -33.29 28.78 -8.30
C PHE A 464 -33.27 29.59 -9.59
N LEU A 465 -33.26 30.94 -9.52
CA LEU A 465 -33.19 31.83 -10.70
C LEU A 465 -31.93 31.55 -11.50
N MET A 466 -30.77 31.36 -10.83
CA MET A 466 -29.53 30.95 -11.47
C MET A 466 -29.70 29.61 -12.20
N GLY A 467 -30.35 28.62 -11.58
CA GLY A 467 -30.66 27.34 -12.22
C GLY A 467 -31.50 27.50 -13.51
N GLN A 468 -32.44 28.46 -13.53
CA GLN A 468 -33.24 28.75 -14.74
C GLN A 468 -32.38 29.41 -15.84
N VAL A 469 -31.47 30.33 -15.49
CA VAL A 469 -30.51 30.92 -16.45
C VAL A 469 -29.64 29.84 -17.05
N MET A 470 -29.09 28.95 -16.22
CA MET A 470 -28.27 27.83 -16.69
C MET A 470 -29.04 26.87 -17.59
N LYS A 471 -30.31 26.60 -17.28
CA LYS A 471 -31.19 25.76 -18.13
C LYS A 471 -31.46 26.41 -19.48
N GLN A 472 -31.77 27.71 -19.51
CA GLN A 472 -32.09 28.45 -20.71
C GLN A 472 -30.88 28.59 -21.64
N THR A 473 -29.71 28.80 -21.08
CA THR A 473 -28.42 28.89 -21.80
C THR A 473 -27.79 27.54 -22.12
N LYS A 474 -28.43 26.43 -21.74
CA LYS A 474 -27.88 25.08 -21.84
C LYS A 474 -26.47 24.97 -21.19
N GLY A 475 -26.26 25.63 -20.04
CA GLY A 475 -25.01 25.65 -19.31
C GLY A 475 -23.94 26.61 -19.86
N LYS A 476 -24.22 27.41 -20.91
CA LYS A 476 -23.24 28.33 -21.51
C LYS A 476 -23.08 29.65 -20.74
N ALA A 477 -24.02 30.02 -19.88
CA ALA A 477 -23.89 31.20 -19.03
C ALA A 477 -22.71 31.07 -18.06
N ASN A 478 -21.93 32.14 -17.86
CA ASN A 478 -20.96 32.20 -16.78
C ASN A 478 -21.70 32.36 -15.44
N PRO A 479 -21.63 31.38 -14.53
CA PRO A 479 -22.39 31.42 -13.28
C PRO A 479 -22.09 32.64 -12.39
N VAL A 480 -20.85 33.12 -12.38
CA VAL A 480 -20.44 34.29 -11.57
C VAL A 480 -21.07 35.55 -12.14
N LYS A 481 -20.87 35.81 -13.45
CA LYS A 481 -21.47 36.97 -14.15
C LYS A 481 -23.00 36.96 -14.06
N ALA A 482 -23.62 35.80 -14.32
CA ALA A 482 -25.08 35.67 -14.25
C ALA A 482 -25.61 35.91 -12.81
N THR A 483 -24.89 35.51 -11.79
CA THR A 483 -25.24 35.80 -10.37
C THR A 483 -25.13 37.29 -10.07
N GLU A 484 -24.09 37.96 -10.56
CA GLU A 484 -23.89 39.39 -10.38
C GLU A 484 -24.98 40.19 -11.11
N LEU A 485 -25.31 39.82 -12.37
CA LEU A 485 -26.40 40.44 -13.14
C LEU A 485 -27.75 40.24 -12.45
N LEU A 486 -28.07 39.01 -12.02
CA LEU A 486 -29.32 38.74 -11.29
C LEU A 486 -29.42 39.57 -10.00
N LYS A 487 -28.33 39.67 -9.21
CA LYS A 487 -28.29 40.51 -7.99
C LYS A 487 -28.46 41.97 -8.32
N GLY A 488 -27.79 42.48 -9.36
CA GLY A 488 -27.92 43.87 -9.78
C GLY A 488 -29.31 44.24 -10.30
N MET A 489 -30.04 43.28 -10.88
CA MET A 489 -31.42 43.48 -11.39
C MET A 489 -32.49 43.32 -10.31
N LEU A 490 -32.20 42.54 -9.25
CA LEU A 490 -33.15 42.30 -8.15
C LEU A 490 -33.05 43.34 -7.03
N GLY A 491 -31.99 44.14 -7.00
CA GLY A 491 -31.77 45.22 -5.99
C GLY A 491 -30.98 44.70 -4.82
#